data_eba595e5178daf0b296958d5f62bf664
#
_entry.id   eba595e5178daf0b296958d5f62bf664
#
_cell.length_a   1.000
_cell.length_b   1.000
_cell.length_c   1.000
_cell.angle_alpha   90.00
_cell.angle_beta   90.00
_cell.angle_gamma   90.00
#
_symmetry.space_group_name_H-M   'P 1'
#
loop_
_entity.id
_entity.type
_entity.pdbx_description
1 polymer ?
#
loop_
_entity_poly.entity_id
_entity_poly.type
_entity_poly.pdbx_seq_one_letter_code
_entity_poly.pdbx_strand_id
1 'polypeptide(L)'
;MHDQLIKTTACTLILLLFTCGLCMALEIKSRYATIIYNEEKDLHRFNEEFYLGKYSYLLRKDDIAGVSDEVRFKTDLIVERVKSILDMFPENLEFRIEICSSEREIQKVYKLIYRKTTNYSAFYAPEINTVFFSVNDMELATVAHEFAHMVMTSYFNVSPPVKIHELLSRYAARHITD
;
A
#
# COMPACT_ATOMS: atom_id res chain seq x y z
N MET A 1 -38.88 41.69 -5.82
CA MET A 1 -38.29 40.96 -6.96
C MET A 1 -36.79 40.81 -6.82
N HIS A 2 -36.01 41.80 -6.32
CA HIS A 2 -34.57 41.72 -6.15
C HIS A 2 -34.12 40.67 -5.11
N ASP A 3 -34.86 40.49 -4.01
CA ASP A 3 -34.52 39.55 -2.92
C ASP A 3 -34.65 38.07 -3.30
N GLN A 4 -35.53 37.75 -4.22
CA GLN A 4 -35.70 36.40 -4.74
C GLN A 4 -34.58 36.01 -5.68
N LEU A 5 -34.04 36.96 -6.47
CA LEU A 5 -32.94 36.73 -7.40
C LEU A 5 -31.61 36.45 -6.67
N ILE A 6 -31.36 37.17 -5.55
CA ILE A 6 -30.15 36.99 -4.73
C ILE A 6 -30.18 35.63 -4.01
N LYS A 7 -31.32 35.15 -3.53
CA LYS A 7 -31.47 33.85 -2.87
C LYS A 7 -31.31 32.69 -3.85
N THR A 8 -31.79 32.80 -5.07
CA THR A 8 -31.60 31.76 -6.11
C THR A 8 -30.16 31.69 -6.62
N THR A 9 -29.47 32.82 -6.80
CA THR A 9 -28.05 32.83 -7.20
C THR A 9 -27.13 32.33 -6.10
N ALA A 10 -27.41 32.60 -4.82
CA ALA A 10 -26.64 32.07 -3.69
C ALA A 10 -26.84 30.55 -3.55
N CYS A 11 -28.02 30.02 -3.78
CA CYS A 11 -28.29 28.59 -3.70
C CYS A 11 -27.65 27.81 -4.85
N THR A 12 -27.61 28.35 -6.06
CA THR A 12 -26.92 27.76 -7.22
C THR A 12 -25.40 27.81 -7.06
N LEU A 13 -24.85 28.86 -6.45
CA LEU A 13 -23.41 28.95 -6.19
C LEU A 13 -22.95 27.97 -5.13
N ILE A 14 -23.77 27.73 -4.09
CA ILE A 14 -23.47 26.74 -3.06
C ILE A 14 -23.57 25.31 -3.64
N LEU A 15 -24.48 25.04 -4.56
CA LEU A 15 -24.60 23.73 -5.22
C LEU A 15 -23.40 23.43 -6.14
N LEU A 16 -22.83 24.46 -6.78
CA LEU A 16 -21.63 24.35 -7.62
C LEU A 16 -20.33 24.12 -6.84
N LEU A 17 -20.27 24.55 -5.58
CA LEU A 17 -19.12 24.30 -4.70
C LEU A 17 -19.08 22.88 -4.15
N PHE A 18 -20.19 22.14 -4.17
CA PHE A 18 -20.25 20.74 -3.77
C PHE A 18 -19.84 19.74 -4.86
N THR A 19 -19.60 20.20 -6.09
CA THR A 19 -19.04 19.37 -7.18
C THR A 19 -17.51 19.38 -7.23
N CYS A 20 -16.84 19.88 -6.20
CA CYS A 20 -15.41 19.63 -6.03
C CYS A 20 -15.25 18.13 -5.80
N GLY A 21 -14.84 17.43 -6.86
CA GLY A 21 -14.82 15.97 -6.94
C GLY A 21 -14.23 15.36 -5.68
N LEU A 22 -15.04 14.65 -4.94
CA LEU A 22 -14.60 13.62 -4.03
C LEU A 22 -13.78 12.67 -4.90
N CYS A 23 -12.46 12.82 -4.92
CA CYS A 23 -11.55 11.80 -5.41
C CYS A 23 -11.76 10.63 -4.45
N MET A 24 -12.75 9.79 -4.76
CA MET A 24 -12.98 8.57 -3.99
C MET A 24 -11.83 7.64 -4.32
N ALA A 25 -10.95 7.43 -3.36
CA ALA A 25 -9.94 6.41 -3.46
C ALA A 25 -10.63 5.07 -3.76
N LEU A 26 -10.10 4.35 -4.73
CA LEU A 26 -10.55 3.01 -5.08
C LEU A 26 -9.91 2.02 -4.11
N GLU A 27 -10.61 0.91 -3.82
CA GLU A 27 -10.07 -0.12 -2.95
C GLU A 27 -10.35 -1.53 -3.48
N ILE A 28 -9.39 -2.41 -3.27
CA ILE A 28 -9.54 -3.85 -3.44
C ILE A 28 -9.08 -4.56 -2.16
N LYS A 29 -9.71 -5.70 -1.83
CA LYS A 29 -9.38 -6.48 -0.64
C LYS A 29 -8.77 -7.81 -1.03
N SER A 30 -7.60 -8.12 -0.47
CA SER A 30 -7.00 -9.43 -0.47
C SER A 30 -7.28 -10.17 0.84
N ARG A 31 -6.66 -11.32 1.07
CA ARG A 31 -6.77 -12.05 2.33
C ARG A 31 -6.20 -11.27 3.53
N TYR A 32 -5.12 -10.51 3.30
CA TYR A 32 -4.37 -9.82 4.35
C TYR A 32 -4.45 -8.31 4.26
N ALA A 33 -4.73 -7.75 3.09
CA ALA A 33 -4.61 -6.32 2.87
C ALA A 33 -5.85 -5.69 2.25
N THR A 34 -6.15 -4.45 2.67
CA THR A 34 -6.97 -3.51 1.90
C THR A 34 -6.02 -2.63 1.10
N ILE A 35 -6.07 -2.73 -0.22
CA ILE A 35 -5.20 -2.02 -1.16
C ILE A 35 -5.97 -0.83 -1.71
N ILE A 36 -5.43 0.36 -1.51
CA ILE A 36 -6.04 1.65 -1.82
C ILE A 36 -5.22 2.32 -2.91
N TYR A 37 -5.90 2.87 -3.90
CA TYR A 37 -5.29 3.58 -5.03
C TYR A 37 -6.21 4.68 -5.55
N ASN A 38 -5.65 5.68 -6.22
CA ASN A 38 -6.42 6.82 -6.70
C ASN A 38 -6.99 6.61 -8.11
N GLU A 39 -6.25 5.94 -8.98
CA GLU A 39 -6.63 5.72 -10.38
C GLU A 39 -6.32 4.29 -10.81
N GLU A 40 -7.15 3.70 -11.67
CA GLU A 40 -6.94 2.35 -12.22
C GLU A 40 -5.57 2.19 -12.90
N LYS A 41 -5.06 3.24 -13.54
CA LYS A 41 -3.72 3.22 -14.14
C LYS A 41 -2.61 2.99 -13.12
N ASP A 42 -2.78 3.48 -11.86
CA ASP A 42 -1.80 3.30 -10.80
C ASP A 42 -1.80 1.83 -10.34
N LEU A 43 -2.97 1.20 -10.25
CA LEU A 43 -3.08 -0.24 -9.96
C LEU A 43 -2.43 -1.09 -11.07
N HIS A 44 -2.67 -0.75 -12.33
CA HIS A 44 -2.05 -1.43 -13.48
C HIS A 44 -0.53 -1.32 -13.42
N ARG A 45 -0.01 -0.11 -13.22
CA ARG A 45 1.43 0.13 -13.14
C ARG A 45 2.05 -0.57 -11.93
N PHE A 46 1.40 -0.49 -10.78
CA PHE A 46 1.81 -1.24 -9.59
C PHE A 46 1.92 -2.74 -9.89
N ASN A 47 0.93 -3.31 -10.59
CA ASN A 47 0.95 -4.72 -10.97
C ASN A 47 2.09 -5.08 -11.92
N GLU A 48 2.38 -4.23 -12.91
CA GLU A 48 3.45 -4.44 -13.88
C GLU A 48 4.83 -4.39 -13.24
N GLU A 49 5.06 -3.42 -12.34
CA GLU A 49 6.33 -3.25 -11.62
C GLU A 49 6.52 -4.30 -10.51
N PHE A 50 5.41 -4.82 -9.94
CA PHE A 50 5.46 -5.85 -8.90
C PHE A 50 5.76 -7.22 -9.50
N TYR A 51 7.02 -7.44 -9.86
CA TYR A 51 7.47 -8.71 -10.42
C TYR A 51 7.82 -9.72 -9.33
N LEU A 52 7.25 -10.93 -9.41
CA LEU A 52 7.39 -12.00 -8.41
C LEU A 52 8.71 -12.78 -8.47
N GLY A 53 9.60 -12.47 -9.43
CA GLY A 53 10.86 -13.20 -9.60
C GLY A 53 10.63 -14.71 -9.79
N LYS A 54 11.34 -15.50 -8.98
CA LYS A 54 11.23 -16.97 -8.99
C LYS A 54 9.85 -17.52 -8.63
N TYR A 55 8.96 -16.72 -8.05
CA TYR A 55 7.61 -17.15 -7.70
C TYR A 55 6.58 -16.96 -8.82
N SER A 56 6.99 -16.39 -9.95
CA SER A 56 6.09 -16.11 -11.09
C SER A 56 5.39 -17.37 -11.63
N TYR A 57 5.98 -18.56 -11.47
CA TYR A 57 5.37 -19.83 -11.86
C TYR A 57 4.12 -20.20 -11.04
N LEU A 58 3.94 -19.59 -9.86
CA LEU A 58 2.75 -19.80 -9.02
C LEU A 58 1.55 -19.00 -9.52
N LEU A 59 1.78 -18.00 -10.37
CA LEU A 59 0.75 -17.18 -10.98
C LEU A 59 0.08 -17.96 -12.13
N ARG A 60 -1.02 -18.62 -11.85
CA ARG A 60 -1.80 -19.35 -12.85
C ARG A 60 -2.74 -18.39 -13.57
N LYS A 61 -2.55 -18.20 -14.86
CA LYS A 61 -3.38 -17.30 -15.68
C LYS A 61 -4.86 -17.68 -15.70
N ASP A 62 -5.16 -18.95 -15.52
CA ASP A 62 -6.54 -19.48 -15.53
C ASP A 62 -7.34 -19.05 -14.26
N ASP A 63 -6.65 -18.73 -13.18
CA ASP A 63 -7.26 -18.32 -11.90
C ASP A 63 -7.38 -16.79 -11.74
N ILE A 64 -6.93 -16.02 -12.75
CA ILE A 64 -6.85 -14.55 -12.69
C ILE A 64 -7.78 -13.94 -13.72
N ALA A 65 -8.86 -13.31 -13.24
CA ALA A 65 -9.82 -12.63 -14.09
C ALA A 65 -9.40 -11.21 -14.50
N GLY A 66 -8.42 -10.60 -13.81
CA GLY A 66 -7.97 -9.25 -14.10
C GLY A 66 -6.85 -8.76 -13.18
N VAL A 67 -6.43 -7.49 -13.38
CA VAL A 67 -5.34 -6.86 -12.64
C VAL A 67 -5.58 -6.88 -11.13
N SER A 68 -6.80 -6.62 -10.69
CA SER A 68 -7.16 -6.65 -9.26
C SER A 68 -6.91 -8.02 -8.63
N ASP A 69 -7.23 -9.11 -9.33
CA ASP A 69 -7.03 -10.47 -8.81
C ASP A 69 -5.54 -10.81 -8.79
N GLU A 70 -4.79 -10.37 -9.81
CA GLU A 70 -3.34 -10.56 -9.84
C GLU A 70 -2.64 -9.83 -8.70
N VAL A 71 -3.02 -8.57 -8.43
CA VAL A 71 -2.46 -7.79 -7.30
C VAL A 71 -2.79 -8.44 -5.96
N ARG A 72 -4.04 -8.91 -5.76
CA ARG A 72 -4.42 -9.66 -4.55
C ARG A 72 -3.54 -10.89 -4.36
N PHE A 73 -3.42 -11.70 -5.40
CA PHE A 73 -2.61 -12.91 -5.37
C PHE A 73 -1.14 -12.63 -5.04
N LYS A 74 -0.53 -11.67 -5.75
CA LYS A 74 0.87 -11.26 -5.51
C LYS A 74 1.08 -10.81 -4.07
N THR A 75 0.19 -9.96 -3.56
CA THR A 75 0.24 -9.45 -2.20
C THR A 75 0.19 -10.59 -1.18
N ASP A 76 -0.82 -11.45 -1.27
CA ASP A 76 -1.02 -12.55 -0.32
C ASP A 76 0.13 -13.56 -0.37
N LEU A 77 0.63 -13.87 -1.58
CA LEU A 77 1.77 -14.75 -1.76
C LEU A 77 3.02 -14.22 -1.05
N ILE A 78 3.35 -12.94 -1.23
CA ILE A 78 4.57 -12.38 -0.63
C ILE A 78 4.42 -12.23 0.88
N VAL A 79 3.24 -11.91 1.40
CA VAL A 79 2.97 -11.95 2.85
C VAL A 79 3.26 -13.34 3.41
N GLU A 80 2.74 -14.41 2.79
CA GLU A 80 2.98 -15.79 3.25
C GLU A 80 4.46 -16.18 3.17
N ARG A 81 5.18 -15.72 2.14
CA ARG A 81 6.62 -15.98 2.03
C ARG A 81 7.42 -15.26 3.11
N VAL A 82 7.10 -14.00 3.40
CA VAL A 82 7.75 -13.22 4.47
C VAL A 82 7.49 -13.86 5.83
N LYS A 83 6.24 -14.27 6.14
CA LYS A 83 5.91 -15.01 7.36
C LYS A 83 6.78 -16.26 7.51
N SER A 84 6.91 -17.03 6.43
CA SER A 84 7.71 -18.27 6.41
C SER A 84 9.21 -18.00 6.57
N ILE A 85 9.76 -16.96 5.93
CA ILE A 85 11.18 -16.58 6.03
C ILE A 85 11.52 -16.15 7.46
N LEU A 86 10.61 -15.39 8.11
CA LEU A 86 10.81 -14.90 9.48
C LEU A 86 10.43 -15.94 10.55
N ASP A 87 9.77 -17.02 10.17
CA ASP A 87 9.12 -17.98 11.07
C ASP A 87 8.17 -17.29 12.05
N MET A 88 7.38 -16.31 11.53
CA MET A 88 6.44 -15.50 12.30
C MET A 88 5.04 -15.59 11.69
N PHE A 89 4.07 -16.10 12.46
CA PHE A 89 2.71 -16.37 12.02
C PHE A 89 1.70 -15.66 12.93
N PRO A 90 1.51 -14.33 12.80
CA PRO A 90 0.50 -13.61 13.56
C PRO A 90 -0.91 -14.13 13.24
N GLU A 91 -1.75 -14.31 14.27
CA GLU A 91 -3.10 -14.91 14.12
C GLU A 91 -4.05 -14.02 13.31
N ASN A 92 -4.04 -12.70 13.56
CA ASN A 92 -4.95 -11.74 12.95
C ASN A 92 -4.13 -10.69 12.19
N LEU A 93 -3.64 -11.07 11.01
CA LEU A 93 -2.87 -10.18 10.16
C LEU A 93 -3.79 -9.45 9.18
N GLU A 94 -4.03 -8.19 9.45
CA GLU A 94 -4.73 -7.28 8.55
C GLU A 94 -3.99 -5.96 8.50
N PHE A 95 -3.80 -5.39 7.31
CA PHE A 95 -3.11 -4.12 7.12
C PHE A 95 -3.63 -3.39 5.88
N ARG A 96 -3.12 -2.20 5.65
CA ARG A 96 -3.46 -1.40 4.46
C ARG A 96 -2.24 -1.24 3.58
N ILE A 97 -2.47 -1.21 2.28
CA ILE A 97 -1.50 -0.79 1.28
C ILE A 97 -2.05 0.47 0.62
N GLU A 98 -1.26 1.51 0.54
CA GLU A 98 -1.59 2.72 -0.20
C GLU A 98 -0.61 2.88 -1.37
N ILE A 99 -1.15 2.84 -2.59
CA ILE A 99 -0.40 2.98 -3.83
C ILE A 99 -0.33 4.46 -4.18
N CYS A 100 0.88 5.01 -4.14
CA CYS A 100 1.17 6.38 -4.50
C CYS A 100 1.67 6.45 -5.95
N SER A 101 1.19 7.42 -6.72
CA SER A 101 1.53 7.59 -8.14
C SER A 101 3.00 7.96 -8.40
N SER A 102 3.75 8.33 -7.36
CA SER A 102 5.17 8.70 -7.46
C SER A 102 5.88 8.70 -6.10
N GLU A 103 7.22 8.62 -6.14
CA GLU A 103 8.08 8.80 -4.94
C GLU A 103 7.88 10.18 -4.28
N ARG A 104 7.59 11.21 -5.07
CA ARG A 104 7.30 12.55 -4.54
C ARG A 104 6.06 12.55 -3.66
N GLU A 105 5.08 11.73 -3.98
CA GLU A 105 3.89 11.54 -3.16
C GLU A 105 4.23 10.81 -1.86
N ILE A 106 5.02 9.74 -1.93
CA ILE A 106 5.59 9.05 -0.75
C ILE A 106 6.29 10.05 0.19
N GLN A 107 7.15 10.90 -0.35
CA GLN A 107 7.88 11.89 0.44
C GLN A 107 6.95 12.91 1.12
N LYS A 108 5.87 13.30 0.44
CA LYS A 108 4.84 14.20 1.02
C LYS A 108 4.10 13.50 2.16
N VAL A 109 3.66 12.25 1.97
CA VAL A 109 2.97 11.47 3.00
C VAL A 109 3.89 11.23 4.19
N TYR A 110 5.13 10.81 3.96
CA TYR A 110 6.13 10.61 5.01
C TYR A 110 6.34 11.90 5.84
N LYS A 111 6.50 13.04 5.14
CA LYS A 111 6.65 14.34 5.81
C LYS A 111 5.41 14.74 6.61
N LEU A 112 4.23 14.38 6.13
CA LEU A 112 2.97 14.65 6.83
C LEU A 112 2.89 13.86 8.15
N ILE A 113 3.25 12.57 8.12
CA ILE A 113 3.19 11.66 9.27
C ILE A 113 4.31 11.98 10.27
N TYR A 114 5.56 12.02 9.81
CA TYR A 114 6.74 12.08 10.69
C TYR A 114 7.38 13.44 10.85
N ARG A 115 6.89 14.48 10.14
CA ARG A 115 7.46 15.83 10.13
C ARG A 115 8.94 15.87 9.70
N LYS A 116 9.39 14.86 8.96
CA LYS A 116 10.75 14.69 8.46
C LYS A 116 10.73 14.51 6.96
N THR A 117 11.83 14.84 6.30
CA THR A 117 12.03 14.54 4.87
C THR A 117 12.69 13.17 4.72
N THR A 118 12.39 12.49 3.63
CA THR A 118 12.96 11.21 3.25
C THR A 118 13.15 11.15 1.74
N ASN A 119 13.92 10.18 1.28
CA ASN A 119 14.05 9.77 -0.13
C ASN A 119 13.53 8.34 -0.35
N TYR A 120 12.71 7.82 0.55
CA TYR A 120 12.12 6.49 0.42
C TYR A 120 11.15 6.44 -0.77
N SER A 121 11.12 5.30 -1.44
CA SER A 121 10.11 4.92 -2.45
C SER A 121 8.99 4.06 -1.84
N ALA A 122 9.23 3.49 -0.65
CA ALA A 122 8.26 2.75 0.14
C ALA A 122 8.55 2.91 1.64
N PHE A 123 7.55 2.74 2.49
CA PHE A 123 7.71 2.63 3.94
C PHE A 123 6.45 2.07 4.60
N TYR A 124 6.63 1.39 5.73
CA TYR A 124 5.56 0.99 6.64
C TYR A 124 5.36 2.01 7.76
N ALA A 125 4.12 2.42 7.98
CA ALA A 125 3.71 3.32 9.07
C ALA A 125 2.92 2.53 10.12
N PRO A 126 3.55 2.09 11.22
CA PRO A 126 2.90 1.24 12.23
C PRO A 126 1.75 1.93 12.95
N GLU A 127 1.79 3.26 13.12
CA GLU A 127 0.77 4.04 13.82
C GLU A 127 -0.61 3.97 13.15
N ILE A 128 -0.63 3.75 11.84
CA ILE A 128 -1.84 3.63 11.03
C ILE A 128 -1.93 2.29 10.29
N ASN A 129 -1.02 1.36 10.61
CA ASN A 129 -0.93 0.02 10.05
C ASN A 129 -1.00 0.01 8.51
N THR A 130 -0.24 0.88 7.86
CA THR A 130 -0.27 1.09 6.42
C THR A 130 1.12 1.01 5.81
N VAL A 131 1.24 0.25 4.73
CA VAL A 131 2.43 0.25 3.86
C VAL A 131 2.16 1.16 2.68
N PHE A 132 3.06 2.09 2.43
CA PHE A 132 3.01 3.00 1.29
C PHE A 132 4.01 2.56 0.23
N PHE A 133 3.56 2.46 -1.02
CA PHE A 133 4.40 2.12 -2.16
C PHE A 133 4.28 3.15 -3.28
N SER A 134 5.40 3.52 -3.87
CA SER A 134 5.40 4.22 -5.16
C SER A 134 5.23 3.21 -6.30
N VAL A 135 4.37 3.51 -7.29
CA VAL A 135 4.21 2.68 -8.49
C VAL A 135 5.50 2.52 -9.32
N ASN A 136 6.55 3.29 -9.05
CA ASN A 136 7.78 3.32 -9.85
C ASN A 136 8.91 2.44 -9.30
N ASP A 137 8.76 1.87 -8.11
CA ASP A 137 9.83 1.13 -7.44
C ASP A 137 9.24 0.00 -6.59
N MET A 138 8.82 -1.06 -7.27
CA MET A 138 8.16 -2.23 -6.70
C MET A 138 9.06 -3.47 -6.79
N GLU A 139 10.34 -3.29 -6.46
CA GLU A 139 11.23 -4.45 -6.36
C GLU A 139 10.73 -5.43 -5.29
N LEU A 140 10.77 -6.73 -5.60
CA LEU A 140 10.35 -7.80 -4.69
C LEU A 140 11.04 -7.70 -3.32
N ALA A 141 12.32 -7.32 -3.29
CA ALA A 141 13.08 -7.11 -2.06
C ALA A 141 12.52 -5.96 -1.23
N THR A 142 12.13 -4.84 -1.86
CA THR A 142 11.50 -3.69 -1.20
C THR A 142 10.16 -4.07 -0.60
N VAL A 143 9.32 -4.78 -1.35
CA VAL A 143 8.01 -5.26 -0.87
C VAL A 143 8.18 -6.19 0.34
N ALA A 144 9.11 -7.14 0.26
CA ALA A 144 9.38 -8.06 1.35
C ALA A 144 9.94 -7.36 2.59
N HIS A 145 10.75 -6.31 2.42
CA HIS A 145 11.27 -5.49 3.51
C HIS A 145 10.13 -4.82 4.30
N GLU A 146 9.23 -4.13 3.59
CA GLU A 146 8.11 -3.42 4.23
C GLU A 146 7.09 -4.40 4.84
N PHE A 147 6.83 -5.52 4.18
CA PHE A 147 5.97 -6.57 4.75
C PHE A 147 6.58 -7.24 5.97
N ALA A 148 7.90 -7.33 6.05
CA ALA A 148 8.58 -7.85 7.24
C ALA A 148 8.37 -6.92 8.45
N HIS A 149 8.45 -5.60 8.27
CA HIS A 149 8.11 -4.64 9.33
C HIS A 149 6.68 -4.84 9.83
N MET A 150 5.72 -4.99 8.92
CA MET A 150 4.32 -5.20 9.23
C MET A 150 4.09 -6.54 9.96
N VAL A 151 4.69 -7.65 9.46
CA VAL A 151 4.58 -8.98 10.11
C VAL A 151 5.14 -8.94 11.53
N MET A 152 6.31 -8.36 11.74
CA MET A 152 6.91 -8.21 13.07
C MET A 152 6.04 -7.38 14.01
N THR A 153 5.51 -6.25 13.54
CA THR A 153 4.63 -5.39 14.33
C THR A 153 3.37 -6.13 14.78
N SER A 154 2.84 -7.00 13.92
CA SER A 154 1.65 -7.80 14.22
C SER A 154 1.94 -9.05 15.07
N TYR A 155 3.18 -9.54 15.02
CA TYR A 155 3.59 -10.74 15.76
C TYR A 155 3.99 -10.47 17.21
N PHE A 156 4.72 -9.37 17.45
CA PHE A 156 5.20 -9.04 18.78
C PHE A 156 4.23 -8.15 19.54
N ASN A 157 3.84 -8.57 20.77
CA ASN A 157 3.04 -7.71 21.67
C ASN A 157 3.78 -6.44 22.09
N VAL A 158 5.11 -6.51 22.16
CA VAL A 158 6.00 -5.36 22.41
C VAL A 158 6.99 -5.31 21.25
N SER A 159 6.96 -4.20 20.52
CA SER A 159 7.81 -4.03 19.35
C SER A 159 9.29 -4.14 19.71
N PRO A 160 10.07 -4.96 18.99
CA PRO A 160 11.52 -5.03 19.16
C PRO A 160 12.20 -3.67 18.89
N PRO A 161 13.45 -3.47 19.37
CA PRO A 161 14.20 -2.28 19.01
C PRO A 161 14.32 -2.09 17.49
N VAL A 162 14.35 -0.84 17.04
CA VAL A 162 14.42 -0.46 15.61
C VAL A 162 15.55 -1.22 14.87
N LYS A 163 16.71 -1.40 15.51
CA LYS A 163 17.83 -2.15 14.91
C LYS A 163 17.48 -3.61 14.59
N ILE A 164 16.66 -4.24 15.42
CA ILE A 164 16.21 -5.62 15.21
C ILE A 164 15.18 -5.65 14.09
N HIS A 165 14.25 -4.71 14.07
CA HIS A 165 13.31 -4.56 12.95
C HIS A 165 14.05 -4.44 11.61
N GLU A 166 15.02 -3.53 11.51
CA GLU A 166 15.81 -3.33 10.30
C GLU A 166 16.64 -4.56 9.90
N LEU A 167 17.22 -5.28 10.90
CA LEU A 167 17.98 -6.50 10.62
C LEU A 167 17.10 -7.59 10.01
N LEU A 168 15.94 -7.83 10.62
CA LEU A 168 15.02 -8.88 10.17
C LEU A 168 14.33 -8.51 8.85
N SER A 169 14.02 -7.24 8.62
CA SER A 169 13.46 -6.79 7.34
C SER A 169 14.46 -6.96 6.19
N ARG A 170 15.73 -6.63 6.41
CA ARG A 170 16.80 -6.91 5.43
C ARG A 170 17.03 -8.40 5.23
N TYR A 171 16.90 -9.18 6.29
CA TYR A 171 16.97 -10.64 6.19
C TYR A 171 15.85 -11.16 5.27
N ALA A 172 14.59 -10.74 5.50
CA ALA A 172 13.47 -11.13 4.66
C ALA A 172 13.66 -10.68 3.20
N ALA A 173 14.05 -9.42 2.98
CA ALA A 173 14.31 -8.85 1.66
C ALA A 173 15.38 -9.63 0.87
N ARG A 174 16.42 -10.10 1.54
CA ARG A 174 17.46 -10.92 0.91
C ARG A 174 16.96 -12.32 0.56
N HIS A 175 16.31 -13.01 1.51
CA HIS A 175 15.94 -14.41 1.33
C HIS A 175 14.67 -14.60 0.46
N ILE A 176 13.92 -13.54 0.20
CA ILE A 176 12.80 -13.62 -0.75
C ILE A 176 13.31 -13.78 -2.19
N THR A 177 14.49 -13.27 -2.49
CA THR A 177 15.10 -13.31 -3.82
C THR A 177 16.04 -14.52 -4.03
N ASP A 178 16.60 -15.10 -2.96
CA ASP A 178 17.43 -16.31 -2.99
C ASP A 178 16.57 -17.54 -3.33
#